data_4ad2845abfb06aa241b822eab064b907
#
_entry.id   4ad2845abfb06aa241b822eab064b907
#
_cell.length_a   1.000
_cell.length_b   1.000
_cell.length_c   1.000
_cell.angle_alpha   90.00
_cell.angle_beta   90.00
_cell.angle_gamma   90.00
#
_symmetry.space_group_name_H-M   'P 1'
#
loop_
_entity.id
_entity.type
_entity.pdbx_description
1 polymer ?
#
loop_
_entity_poly.entity_id
_entity_poly.type
_entity_poly.pdbx_seq_one_letter_code
_entity_poly.pdbx_strand_id
1 'polypeptide(L)'
;SFGVVVLYISEGKGLNRTYLHCKYCDLVFVPSDFHLNLVEQKTRYLEHNNDIDDPDYRKFLFRLWKYVKPSLSKGAKGLDYGTGPGPALVQMVIEDGYDIVPYDPIFYPYKYLLERTYDFITCTETLEHFANPNIEITKIKKLLKPNGILGIMTSMLASWSDFPNWYYHRDPTHIAFYSKDTMEWIAEKFSWNIEFPRENVVLFKL
;
A
#
# COMPACT_ATOMS: atom_id res chain seq x y z
N SER A 1 -10.00 22.62 10.77
CA SER A 1 -8.85 22.24 11.59
C SER A 1 -7.58 22.88 11.01
N PHE A 2 -6.75 23.48 11.87
CA PHE A 2 -5.57 24.28 11.46
C PHE A 2 -4.44 23.48 10.77
N GLY A 3 -4.57 22.18 10.58
CA GLY A 3 -3.51 21.31 10.03
C GLY A 3 -3.77 20.72 8.65
N VAL A 4 -4.92 20.98 8.04
CA VAL A 4 -5.26 20.45 6.70
C VAL A 4 -5.55 21.62 5.77
N VAL A 5 -4.93 21.62 4.59
CA VAL A 5 -5.09 22.65 3.56
C VAL A 5 -5.44 22.02 2.23
N VAL A 6 -6.07 22.76 1.33
CA VAL A 6 -6.25 22.34 -0.06
C VAL A 6 -4.88 22.40 -0.74
N LEU A 7 -4.45 21.28 -1.31
CA LEU A 7 -3.23 21.21 -2.11
C LEU A 7 -3.51 21.49 -3.58
N TYR A 8 -4.54 20.84 -4.12
CA TYR A 8 -4.85 20.86 -5.54
C TYR A 8 -6.34 20.58 -5.77
N ILE A 9 -6.90 21.19 -6.78
CA ILE A 9 -8.24 20.89 -7.30
C ILE A 9 -8.06 20.53 -8.77
N SER A 10 -8.42 19.30 -9.12
CA SER A 10 -8.42 18.89 -10.53
C SER A 10 -9.71 19.32 -11.19
N GLU A 11 -9.60 20.00 -12.33
CA GLU A 11 -10.72 20.45 -13.15
C GLU A 11 -10.54 19.96 -14.59
N GLY A 12 -11.62 19.55 -15.26
CA GLY A 12 -11.61 19.18 -16.66
C GLY A 12 -11.97 17.72 -16.97
N LYS A 13 -11.56 17.24 -18.15
CA LYS A 13 -11.85 15.87 -18.61
C LYS A 13 -11.15 14.84 -17.74
N GLY A 14 -11.83 14.31 -16.75
CA GLY A 14 -11.30 13.31 -15.83
C GLY A 14 -11.87 13.43 -14.44
N LEU A 15 -11.04 13.30 -13.43
CA LEU A 15 -11.45 13.34 -12.04
C LEU A 15 -11.59 14.77 -11.54
N ASN A 16 -12.83 15.24 -11.37
CA ASN A 16 -13.10 16.51 -10.69
C ASN A 16 -13.11 16.25 -9.19
N ARG A 17 -11.97 16.44 -8.53
CA ARG A 17 -11.88 16.22 -7.08
C ARG A 17 -10.84 17.10 -6.41
N THR A 18 -11.05 17.31 -5.10
CA THR A 18 -10.15 18.07 -4.25
C THR A 18 -9.14 17.15 -3.58
N TYR A 19 -7.89 17.61 -3.49
CA TYR A 19 -6.83 16.94 -2.76
C TYR A 19 -6.43 17.78 -1.56
N LEU A 20 -6.47 17.19 -0.39
CA LEU A 20 -6.15 17.82 0.89
C LEU A 20 -4.78 17.36 1.38
N HIS A 21 -4.00 18.28 1.92
CA HIS A 21 -2.68 18.02 2.49
C HIS A 21 -2.71 18.20 4.01
N CYS A 22 -2.32 17.18 4.74
CA CYS A 22 -2.14 17.22 6.17
C CYS A 22 -0.72 17.73 6.52
N LYS A 23 -0.63 18.89 7.16
CA LYS A 23 0.65 19.51 7.54
C LYS A 23 1.36 18.80 8.70
N TYR A 24 0.69 17.87 9.40
CA TYR A 24 1.28 17.14 10.53
C TYR A 24 1.99 15.85 10.11
N CYS A 25 1.41 15.12 9.17
CA CYS A 25 1.94 13.83 8.73
C CYS A 25 2.30 13.81 7.24
N ASP A 26 2.25 14.96 6.60
CA ASP A 26 2.57 15.16 5.18
C ASP A 26 1.72 14.33 4.19
N LEU A 27 0.68 13.63 4.65
CA LEU A 27 -0.22 12.86 3.79
C LEU A 27 -1.08 13.79 2.93
N VAL A 28 -1.15 13.49 1.64
CA VAL A 28 -2.19 14.06 0.76
C VAL A 28 -3.30 13.05 0.58
N PHE A 29 -4.55 13.48 0.65
CA PHE A 29 -5.70 12.58 0.57
C PHE A 29 -6.90 13.23 -0.11
N VAL A 30 -7.79 12.38 -0.59
CA VAL A 30 -9.06 12.76 -1.21
C VAL A 30 -10.19 12.67 -0.17
N PRO A 31 -11.06 13.67 -0.02
CA PRO A 31 -12.25 13.59 0.83
C PRO A 31 -13.18 12.44 0.44
N SER A 32 -13.87 11.87 1.42
CA SER A 32 -14.74 10.69 1.25
C SER A 32 -15.84 10.84 0.19
N ASP A 33 -16.31 12.08 -0.02
CA ASP A 33 -17.36 12.38 -0.99
C ASP A 33 -16.95 12.10 -2.46
N PHE A 34 -15.65 11.97 -2.69
CA PHE A 34 -15.09 11.63 -3.99
C PHE A 34 -14.63 10.16 -4.11
N HIS A 35 -14.82 9.35 -3.06
CA HIS A 35 -14.42 7.95 -3.10
C HIS A 35 -15.38 7.13 -3.95
N LEU A 36 -14.86 6.25 -4.78
CA LEU A 36 -15.66 5.29 -5.52
C LEU A 36 -16.31 4.28 -4.57
N ASN A 37 -17.53 3.83 -4.93
CA ASN A 37 -18.15 2.72 -4.23
C ASN A 37 -17.44 1.38 -4.55
N LEU A 38 -17.76 0.32 -3.79
CA LEU A 38 -17.10 -0.98 -3.92
C LEU A 38 -17.25 -1.63 -5.30
N VAL A 39 -18.36 -1.39 -5.99
CA VAL A 39 -18.60 -1.94 -7.34
C VAL A 39 -17.69 -1.25 -8.34
N GLU A 40 -17.62 0.05 -8.30
CA GLU A 40 -16.73 0.86 -9.14
C GLU A 40 -15.25 0.53 -8.90
N GLN A 41 -14.84 0.42 -7.64
CA GLN A 41 -13.47 -0.01 -7.29
C GLN A 41 -13.16 -1.39 -7.87
N LYS A 42 -14.04 -2.38 -7.67
CA LYS A 42 -13.86 -3.73 -8.20
C LYS A 42 -13.73 -3.73 -9.72
N THR A 43 -14.60 -2.97 -10.42
CA THR A 43 -14.53 -2.84 -11.88
C THR A 43 -13.18 -2.29 -12.31
N ARG A 44 -12.71 -1.22 -11.65
CA ARG A 44 -11.43 -0.60 -11.97
C ARG A 44 -10.24 -1.57 -11.76
N TYR A 45 -10.24 -2.32 -10.66
CA TYR A 45 -9.17 -3.30 -10.38
C TYR A 45 -9.12 -4.44 -11.39
N LEU A 46 -10.25 -4.84 -11.95
CA LEU A 46 -10.32 -5.88 -13.00
C LEU A 46 -9.84 -5.39 -14.38
N GLU A 47 -9.69 -4.07 -14.59
CA GLU A 47 -9.11 -3.52 -15.82
C GLU A 47 -7.57 -3.67 -15.89
N HIS A 48 -6.92 -3.91 -14.75
CA HIS A 48 -5.48 -4.16 -14.70
C HIS A 48 -5.16 -5.58 -15.17
N ASN A 49 -4.01 -5.74 -15.84
CA ASN A 49 -3.48 -7.07 -16.08
C ASN A 49 -2.91 -7.62 -14.78
N ASN A 50 -3.58 -8.63 -14.23
CA ASN A 50 -3.20 -9.31 -13.00
C ASN A 50 -2.86 -10.79 -13.26
N ASP A 51 -2.37 -11.11 -14.45
CA ASP A 51 -1.93 -12.47 -14.78
C ASP A 51 -0.74 -12.85 -13.89
N ILE A 52 -0.92 -13.94 -13.15
CA ILE A 52 0.08 -14.42 -12.17
C ILE A 52 1.35 -14.94 -12.86
N ASP A 53 1.27 -15.28 -14.13
CA ASP A 53 2.38 -15.81 -14.94
C ASP A 53 3.04 -14.72 -15.81
N ASP A 54 2.49 -13.48 -15.84
CA ASP A 54 3.07 -12.37 -16.58
C ASP A 54 4.47 -12.02 -16.03
N PRO A 55 5.54 -12.19 -16.83
CA PRO A 55 6.90 -11.96 -16.37
C PRO A 55 7.19 -10.50 -16.03
N ASP A 56 6.54 -9.52 -16.67
CA ASP A 56 6.75 -8.10 -16.38
C ASP A 56 6.05 -7.71 -15.07
N TYR A 57 4.86 -8.26 -14.82
CA TYR A 57 4.17 -8.07 -13.55
C TYR A 57 4.96 -8.72 -12.39
N ARG A 58 5.43 -9.95 -12.55
CA ARG A 58 6.30 -10.62 -11.56
C ARG A 58 7.58 -9.84 -11.31
N LYS A 59 8.24 -9.31 -12.35
CA LYS A 59 9.42 -8.45 -12.22
C LYS A 59 9.12 -7.15 -11.48
N PHE A 60 7.94 -6.59 -11.68
CA PHE A 60 7.48 -5.42 -10.94
C PHE A 60 7.34 -5.74 -9.45
N LEU A 61 6.66 -6.81 -9.09
CA LEU A 61 6.46 -7.25 -7.69
C LEU A 61 7.76 -7.67 -7.01
N PHE A 62 8.71 -8.24 -7.77
CA PHE A 62 10.04 -8.58 -7.26
C PHE A 62 10.82 -7.37 -6.73
N ARG A 63 10.45 -6.15 -7.13
CA ARG A 63 11.05 -4.91 -6.59
C ARG A 63 10.87 -4.79 -5.08
N LEU A 64 9.78 -5.30 -4.52
CA LEU A 64 9.55 -5.37 -3.07
C LEU A 64 10.17 -6.66 -2.50
N TRP A 65 9.84 -7.81 -3.07
CA TRP A 65 10.18 -9.10 -2.52
C TRP A 65 11.68 -9.31 -2.28
N LYS A 66 12.52 -8.86 -3.20
CA LYS A 66 13.98 -8.97 -3.06
C LYS A 66 14.57 -8.28 -1.83
N TYR A 67 13.85 -7.32 -1.23
CA TYR A 67 14.28 -6.63 -0.03
C TYR A 67 13.65 -7.19 1.26
N VAL A 68 12.46 -7.78 1.16
CA VAL A 68 11.81 -8.46 2.29
C VAL A 68 12.49 -9.81 2.56
N LYS A 69 12.69 -10.63 1.53
CA LYS A 69 13.23 -12.00 1.62
C LYS A 69 14.51 -12.14 2.45
N PRO A 70 15.56 -11.29 2.31
CA PRO A 70 16.82 -11.46 3.04
C PRO A 70 16.69 -11.33 4.57
N SER A 71 15.63 -10.69 5.04
CA SER A 71 15.38 -10.48 6.48
C SER A 71 14.54 -11.60 7.10
N LEU A 72 14.11 -12.59 6.33
CA LEU A 72 13.21 -13.65 6.81
C LEU A 72 13.98 -14.90 7.22
N SER A 73 13.55 -15.50 8.34
CA SER A 73 14.00 -16.81 8.76
C SER A 73 13.31 -17.91 7.96
N LYS A 74 13.94 -19.09 7.89
CA LYS A 74 13.32 -20.28 7.29
C LYS A 74 12.00 -20.62 7.98
N GLY A 75 10.94 -20.82 7.20
CA GLY A 75 9.60 -21.11 7.72
C GLY A 75 8.80 -19.90 8.19
N ALA A 76 9.28 -18.69 7.89
CA ALA A 76 8.52 -17.46 8.15
C ALA A 76 7.17 -17.50 7.43
N LYS A 77 6.12 -17.00 8.14
CA LYS A 77 4.75 -16.95 7.66
C LYS A 77 4.34 -15.54 7.32
N GLY A 78 3.81 -15.35 6.12
CA GLY A 78 3.43 -14.05 5.59
C GLY A 78 1.95 -13.87 5.31
N LEU A 79 1.58 -12.60 5.16
CA LEU A 79 0.30 -12.15 4.64
C LEU A 79 0.55 -11.14 3.53
N ASP A 80 -0.05 -11.34 2.37
CA ASP A 80 -0.10 -10.32 1.33
C ASP A 80 -1.39 -9.51 1.49
N TYR A 81 -1.25 -8.29 2.01
CA TYR A 81 -2.37 -7.43 2.39
C TYR A 81 -2.74 -6.49 1.24
N GLY A 82 -3.93 -6.73 0.65
CA GLY A 82 -4.36 -6.06 -0.57
C GLY A 82 -3.80 -6.73 -1.82
N THR A 83 -3.88 -8.06 -1.86
CA THR A 83 -3.30 -8.86 -2.95
C THR A 83 -3.94 -8.63 -4.32
N GLY A 84 -5.13 -8.00 -4.36
CA GLY A 84 -5.87 -7.80 -5.61
C GLY A 84 -6.44 -9.10 -6.20
N PRO A 85 -6.90 -9.08 -7.47
CA PRO A 85 -7.51 -10.25 -8.11
C PRO A 85 -6.51 -11.33 -8.52
N GLY A 86 -5.25 -10.97 -8.79
CA GLY A 86 -4.20 -11.90 -9.25
C GLY A 86 -3.03 -11.97 -8.25
N PRO A 87 -2.96 -13.02 -7.39
CA PRO A 87 -2.01 -13.11 -6.29
C PRO A 87 -0.58 -13.52 -6.74
N ALA A 88 -0.02 -12.82 -7.72
CA ALA A 88 1.28 -13.16 -8.31
C ALA A 88 2.42 -13.08 -7.28
N LEU A 89 2.39 -12.10 -6.36
CA LEU A 89 3.40 -12.01 -5.29
C LEU A 89 3.33 -13.23 -4.36
N VAL A 90 2.13 -13.67 -4.00
CA VAL A 90 1.91 -14.88 -3.20
C VAL A 90 2.54 -16.09 -3.86
N GLN A 91 2.28 -16.28 -5.16
CA GLN A 91 2.86 -17.38 -5.93
C GLN A 91 4.40 -17.33 -5.93
N MET A 92 5.00 -16.17 -6.19
CA MET A 92 6.45 -15.97 -6.18
C MET A 92 7.09 -16.30 -4.82
N VAL A 93 6.43 -15.91 -3.73
CA VAL A 93 6.90 -16.14 -2.36
C VAL A 93 6.85 -17.64 -2.01
N ILE A 94 5.79 -18.34 -2.44
CA ILE A 94 5.66 -19.80 -2.28
C ILE A 94 6.74 -20.54 -3.09
N GLU A 95 7.00 -20.14 -4.33
CA GLU A 95 8.07 -20.69 -5.17
C GLU A 95 9.45 -20.52 -4.52
N ASP A 96 9.66 -19.45 -3.77
CA ASP A 96 10.86 -19.19 -2.97
C ASP A 96 10.94 -19.98 -1.65
N GLY A 97 9.92 -20.82 -1.35
CA GLY A 97 9.89 -21.72 -0.19
C GLY A 97 9.38 -21.11 1.10
N TYR A 98 8.63 -20.01 1.03
CA TYR A 98 7.99 -19.37 2.19
C TYR A 98 6.48 -19.64 2.22
N ASP A 99 5.90 -19.55 3.40
CA ASP A 99 4.44 -19.69 3.63
C ASP A 99 3.82 -18.28 3.64
N ILE A 100 2.91 -18.01 2.72
CA ILE A 100 2.20 -16.73 2.62
C ILE A 100 0.76 -16.97 2.19
N VAL A 101 -0.16 -16.15 2.69
CA VAL A 101 -1.58 -16.21 2.33
C VAL A 101 -2.06 -14.87 1.78
N PRO A 102 -2.94 -14.87 0.77
CA PRO A 102 -3.52 -13.65 0.24
C PRO A 102 -4.66 -13.14 1.13
N TYR A 103 -4.72 -11.83 1.34
CA TYR A 103 -5.88 -11.14 1.89
C TYR A 103 -6.23 -9.91 1.03
N ASP A 104 -7.49 -9.80 0.68
CA ASP A 104 -8.04 -8.64 0.01
C ASP A 104 -9.52 -8.51 0.38
N PRO A 105 -10.02 -7.32 0.76
CA PRO A 105 -11.41 -7.16 1.19
C PRO A 105 -12.44 -7.43 0.09
N ILE A 106 -12.03 -7.38 -1.19
CA ILE A 106 -12.90 -7.58 -2.36
C ILE A 106 -12.72 -8.96 -2.97
N PHE A 107 -11.47 -9.43 -3.14
CA PHE A 107 -11.14 -10.63 -3.89
C PHE A 107 -10.84 -11.85 -3.01
N TYR A 108 -10.26 -11.64 -1.82
CA TYR A 108 -9.89 -12.69 -0.83
C TYR A 108 -10.35 -12.29 0.58
N PRO A 109 -11.68 -12.15 0.83
CA PRO A 109 -12.23 -11.54 2.04
C PRO A 109 -12.25 -12.48 3.25
N TYR A 110 -11.18 -13.24 3.46
CA TYR A 110 -11.06 -14.25 4.50
C TYR A 110 -10.71 -13.62 5.85
N LYS A 111 -11.72 -13.12 6.57
CA LYS A 111 -11.56 -12.37 7.83
C LYS A 111 -10.80 -13.13 8.91
N TYR A 112 -10.85 -14.47 8.94
CA TYR A 112 -10.10 -15.28 9.90
C TYR A 112 -8.58 -15.11 9.78
N LEU A 113 -8.07 -14.64 8.65
CA LEU A 113 -6.66 -14.29 8.47
C LEU A 113 -6.27 -13.05 9.28
N LEU A 114 -7.22 -12.17 9.58
CA LEU A 114 -7.02 -10.98 10.41
C LEU A 114 -7.05 -11.26 11.93
N GLU A 115 -7.21 -12.51 12.32
CA GLU A 115 -7.15 -12.97 13.70
C GLU A 115 -5.82 -13.69 14.02
N ARG A 116 -4.90 -13.73 13.05
CA ARG A 116 -3.59 -14.37 13.16
C ARG A 116 -2.47 -13.33 13.19
N THR A 117 -1.28 -13.79 13.52
CA THR A 117 -0.07 -12.97 13.44
C THR A 117 0.96 -13.57 12.48
N TYR A 118 1.74 -12.70 11.84
CA TYR A 118 2.64 -13.03 10.74
C TYR A 118 4.05 -12.55 11.03
N ASP A 119 5.04 -13.25 10.50
CA ASP A 119 6.45 -12.87 10.56
C ASP A 119 6.75 -11.73 9.59
N PHE A 120 6.01 -11.67 8.48
CA PHE A 120 6.08 -10.56 7.54
C PHE A 120 4.71 -10.28 6.89
N ILE A 121 4.53 -9.05 6.46
CA ILE A 121 3.38 -8.61 5.67
C ILE A 121 3.90 -7.85 4.47
N THR A 122 3.38 -8.16 3.28
CA THR A 122 3.57 -7.38 2.07
C THR A 122 2.33 -6.55 1.78
N CYS A 123 2.52 -5.33 1.29
CA CYS A 123 1.45 -4.42 0.91
C CYS A 123 1.89 -3.64 -0.33
N THR A 124 1.49 -4.11 -1.51
CA THR A 124 2.00 -3.67 -2.81
C THR A 124 0.92 -2.97 -3.60
N GLU A 125 1.14 -1.70 -3.98
CA GLU A 125 0.14 -0.86 -4.70
C GLU A 125 -1.26 -0.96 -4.03
N THR A 126 -1.29 -0.70 -2.71
CA THR A 126 -2.48 -0.90 -1.88
C THR A 126 -2.71 0.27 -0.92
N LEU A 127 -1.63 0.86 -0.37
CA LEU A 127 -1.75 1.95 0.60
C LEU A 127 -2.53 3.15 0.05
N GLU A 128 -2.34 3.45 -1.23
CA GLU A 128 -3.01 4.53 -1.95
C GLU A 128 -4.53 4.38 -2.02
N HIS A 129 -5.04 3.17 -1.77
CA HIS A 129 -6.47 2.86 -1.74
C HIS A 129 -7.09 2.92 -0.33
N PHE A 130 -6.30 3.17 0.71
CA PHE A 130 -6.81 3.22 2.08
C PHE A 130 -7.66 4.46 2.34
N ALA A 131 -8.96 4.26 2.54
CA ALA A 131 -9.87 5.34 2.92
C ALA A 131 -9.52 5.95 4.30
N ASN A 132 -8.92 5.16 5.17
CA ASN A 132 -8.39 5.60 6.46
C ASN A 132 -7.05 4.91 6.74
N PRO A 133 -5.92 5.48 6.28
CA PRO A 133 -4.59 4.90 6.47
C PRO A 133 -4.25 4.59 7.94
N ASN A 134 -4.64 5.45 8.86
CA ASN A 134 -4.36 5.23 10.29
C ASN A 134 -5.05 3.96 10.83
N ILE A 135 -6.28 3.69 10.42
CA ILE A 135 -7.00 2.48 10.83
C ILE A 135 -6.34 1.25 10.21
N GLU A 136 -6.06 1.29 8.91
CA GLU A 136 -5.50 0.13 8.20
C GLU A 136 -4.08 -0.20 8.69
N ILE A 137 -3.20 0.80 8.86
CA ILE A 137 -1.84 0.58 9.39
C ILE A 137 -1.90 0.08 10.84
N THR A 138 -2.86 0.55 11.64
CA THR A 138 -3.06 0.04 13.00
C THR A 138 -3.49 -1.44 13.00
N LYS A 139 -4.34 -1.85 12.05
CA LYS A 139 -4.68 -3.29 11.86
C LYS A 139 -3.44 -4.09 11.47
N ILE A 140 -2.70 -3.64 10.46
CA ILE A 140 -1.47 -4.30 9.99
C ILE A 140 -0.48 -4.47 11.15
N LYS A 141 -0.30 -3.43 12.00
CA LYS A 141 0.55 -3.52 13.20
C LYS A 141 0.14 -4.68 14.11
N LYS A 142 -1.15 -4.88 14.36
CA LYS A 142 -1.66 -5.95 15.22
C LYS A 142 -1.46 -7.34 14.63
N LEU A 143 -1.32 -7.43 13.30
CA LEU A 143 -1.09 -8.68 12.58
C LEU A 143 0.39 -9.06 12.52
N LEU A 144 1.31 -8.14 12.81
CA LEU A 144 2.74 -8.42 12.84
C LEU A 144 3.16 -8.96 14.21
N LYS A 145 3.98 -10.02 14.19
CA LYS A 145 4.67 -10.52 15.37
C LYS A 145 5.75 -9.51 15.84
N PRO A 146 6.24 -9.61 17.08
CA PRO A 146 7.46 -8.92 17.49
C PRO A 146 8.62 -9.23 16.53
N ASN A 147 9.38 -8.22 16.14
CA ASN A 147 10.42 -8.27 15.10
C ASN A 147 9.90 -8.62 13.69
N GLY A 148 8.61 -8.53 13.47
CA GLY A 148 8.00 -8.72 12.14
C GLY A 148 8.33 -7.60 11.18
N ILE A 149 8.19 -7.87 9.88
CA ILE A 149 8.53 -6.94 8.81
C ILE A 149 7.28 -6.59 8.01
N LEU A 150 7.05 -5.29 7.83
CA LEU A 150 6.10 -4.78 6.85
C LEU A 150 6.84 -4.24 5.63
N GLY A 151 6.68 -4.91 4.50
CA GLY A 151 7.18 -4.42 3.22
C GLY A 151 6.07 -3.72 2.44
N ILE A 152 6.31 -2.48 2.08
CA ILE A 152 5.38 -1.65 1.32
C ILE A 152 6.01 -1.29 -0.02
N MET A 153 5.20 -1.37 -1.09
CA MET A 153 5.52 -0.73 -2.36
C MET A 153 4.35 0.15 -2.78
N THR A 154 4.61 1.44 -2.92
CA THR A 154 3.67 2.46 -3.41
C THR A 154 4.46 3.61 -4.00
N SER A 155 3.89 4.32 -4.95
CA SER A 155 4.57 5.48 -5.52
C SER A 155 4.58 6.63 -4.51
N MET A 156 5.74 7.23 -4.30
CA MET A 156 5.93 8.38 -3.40
C MET A 156 6.39 9.60 -4.19
N LEU A 157 5.83 10.76 -3.87
CA LEU A 157 6.19 12.01 -4.50
C LEU A 157 7.25 12.75 -3.67
N ALA A 158 8.31 13.22 -4.34
CA ALA A 158 9.40 13.94 -3.67
C ALA A 158 9.03 15.38 -3.29
N SER A 159 8.12 15.99 -4.03
CA SER A 159 7.65 17.35 -3.76
C SER A 159 6.19 17.51 -4.16
N TRP A 160 5.39 18.04 -3.24
CA TRP A 160 3.97 18.30 -3.51
C TRP A 160 3.71 19.39 -4.54
N SER A 161 4.71 20.24 -4.89
CA SER A 161 4.62 21.18 -6.00
C SER A 161 4.44 20.50 -7.36
N ASP A 162 4.90 19.26 -7.49
CA ASP A 162 4.81 18.48 -8.72
C ASP A 162 3.52 17.66 -8.82
N PHE A 163 2.70 17.66 -7.77
CA PHE A 163 1.46 16.88 -7.68
C PHE A 163 0.52 17.06 -8.87
N PRO A 164 0.27 18.26 -9.40
CA PRO A 164 -0.63 18.46 -10.54
C PRO A 164 -0.20 17.71 -11.81
N ASN A 165 1.10 17.47 -11.97
CA ASN A 165 1.69 16.77 -13.13
C ASN A 165 1.89 15.29 -12.90
N TRP A 166 1.75 14.81 -11.68
CA TRP A 166 2.00 13.44 -11.31
C TRP A 166 0.88 12.51 -11.77
N TYR A 167 1.20 11.52 -12.61
CA TYR A 167 0.22 10.62 -13.21
C TYR A 167 -0.57 9.79 -12.18
N TYR A 168 0.01 9.53 -11.02
CA TYR A 168 -0.51 8.59 -10.02
C TYR A 168 -1.85 9.03 -9.42
N HIS A 169 -2.11 10.34 -9.31
CA HIS A 169 -3.39 10.86 -8.85
C HIS A 169 -4.53 10.74 -9.89
N ARG A 170 -4.21 10.32 -11.13
CA ARG A 170 -5.22 10.18 -12.20
C ARG A 170 -6.04 8.90 -12.08
N ASP A 171 -5.58 7.92 -11.29
CA ASP A 171 -6.39 6.75 -10.98
C ASP A 171 -7.51 7.15 -10.01
N PRO A 172 -8.80 6.87 -10.33
CA PRO A 172 -9.92 7.26 -9.49
C PRO A 172 -9.96 6.50 -8.15
N THR A 173 -9.29 5.36 -8.05
CA THR A 173 -9.19 4.55 -6.84
C THR A 173 -8.05 4.99 -5.91
N HIS A 174 -7.11 5.83 -6.37
CA HIS A 174 -6.07 6.40 -5.54
C HIS A 174 -6.62 7.58 -4.75
N ILE A 175 -6.68 7.44 -3.44
CA ILE A 175 -7.30 8.39 -2.50
C ILE A 175 -6.37 8.82 -1.35
N ALA A 176 -5.21 8.18 -1.21
CA ALA A 176 -4.17 8.53 -0.26
C ALA A 176 -2.80 8.52 -0.94
N PHE A 177 -2.03 9.60 -0.74
CA PHE A 177 -0.76 9.81 -1.44
C PHE A 177 0.33 10.10 -0.43
N TYR A 178 1.45 9.43 -0.57
CA TYR A 178 2.50 9.39 0.41
C TYR A 178 3.76 10.08 -0.11
N SER A 179 4.46 10.72 0.80
CA SER A 179 5.83 11.17 0.65
C SER A 179 6.75 10.36 1.55
N LYS A 180 8.05 10.58 1.42
CA LYS A 180 9.02 10.02 2.36
C LYS A 180 8.74 10.49 3.80
N ASP A 181 8.41 11.77 3.97
CA ASP A 181 8.09 12.37 5.27
C ASP A 181 6.85 11.72 5.91
N THR A 182 5.84 11.38 5.09
CA THR A 182 4.68 10.60 5.57
C THR A 182 5.09 9.24 6.11
N MET A 183 5.99 8.52 5.42
CA MET A 183 6.45 7.20 5.85
C MET A 183 7.31 7.30 7.13
N GLU A 184 8.17 8.30 7.23
CA GLU A 184 8.95 8.59 8.45
C GLU A 184 8.04 8.94 9.63
N TRP A 185 7.01 9.74 9.42
CA TRP A 185 5.99 10.04 10.43
C TRP A 185 5.25 8.77 10.90
N ILE A 186 4.92 7.86 9.98
CA ILE A 186 4.32 6.56 10.32
C ILE A 186 5.28 5.74 11.20
N ALA A 187 6.57 5.69 10.83
CA ALA A 187 7.59 4.98 11.60
C ALA A 187 7.68 5.52 13.04
N GLU A 188 7.77 6.84 13.19
CA GLU A 188 7.82 7.50 14.49
C GLU A 188 6.57 7.21 15.32
N LYS A 189 5.39 7.39 14.74
CA LYS A 189 4.09 7.15 15.41
C LYS A 189 3.95 5.75 15.96
N PHE A 190 4.44 4.75 15.23
CA PHE A 190 4.29 3.34 15.62
C PHE A 190 5.55 2.77 16.31
N SER A 191 6.60 3.58 16.47
CA SER A 191 7.92 3.20 17.02
C SER A 191 8.56 2.06 16.22
N TRP A 192 8.53 2.17 14.89
CA TRP A 192 9.13 1.23 13.96
C TRP A 192 10.45 1.76 13.42
N ASN A 193 11.38 0.86 13.14
CA ASN A 193 12.52 1.19 12.30
C ASN A 193 12.09 1.24 10.86
N ILE A 194 12.65 2.18 10.07
CA ILE A 194 12.30 2.36 8.66
C ILE A 194 13.54 2.31 7.79
N GLU A 195 13.41 1.66 6.63
CA GLU A 195 14.41 1.63 5.58
C GLU A 195 13.74 1.95 4.23
N PHE A 196 14.43 2.69 3.37
CA PHE A 196 14.03 3.00 2.00
C PHE A 196 15.02 2.36 1.02
N PRO A 197 14.91 1.07 0.73
CA PRO A 197 15.85 0.39 -0.17
C PRO A 197 15.71 0.85 -1.62
N ARG A 198 14.59 1.50 -1.95
CA ARG A 198 14.30 2.09 -3.25
C ARG A 198 13.29 3.24 -3.09
N GLU A 199 13.18 4.13 -4.11
CA GLU A 199 12.29 5.29 -4.13
C GLU A 199 10.80 4.99 -3.89
N ASN A 200 10.34 3.77 -4.23
CA ASN A 200 8.94 3.33 -4.06
C ASN A 200 8.81 2.11 -3.14
N VAL A 201 9.84 1.75 -2.40
CA VAL A 201 9.85 0.61 -1.48
C VAL A 201 10.24 1.06 -0.08
N VAL A 202 9.42 0.68 0.89
CA VAL A 202 9.61 0.96 2.30
C VAL A 202 9.57 -0.36 3.08
N LEU A 203 10.52 -0.54 3.99
CA LEU A 203 10.51 -1.62 4.96
C LEU A 203 10.37 -1.02 6.35
N PHE A 204 9.34 -1.45 7.08
CA PHE A 204 9.20 -1.19 8.51
C PHE A 204 9.54 -2.46 9.28
N LYS A 205 10.34 -2.30 10.36
CA LYS A 205 10.72 -3.38 11.27
C LYS A 205 10.28 -3.03 12.68
N LEU A 206 9.51 -3.94 13.31
CA LEU A 206 9.00 -3.75 14.67
C LEU A 206 10.09 -4.02 15.71
#